data_d5ea1d6e463e92a48905051725943787
#
_entry.id   d5ea1d6e463e92a48905051725943787
#
_cell.length_a   1.000
_cell.length_b   1.000
_cell.length_c   1.000
_cell.angle_alpha   90.00
_cell.angle_beta   90.00
_cell.angle_gamma   90.00
#
_symmetry.space_group_name_H-M   'P 1'
#
loop_
_entity.id
_entity.type
_entity.pdbx_description
1 polymer ?
#
loop_
_entity_poly.entity_id
_entity_poly.type
_entity_poly.pdbx_seq_one_letter_code
_entity_poly.pdbx_strand_id
1 'polypeptide(L)'
;MNEIVVTAVGADRPGIVAAITGALLEIGGNLEETRAALLRGSFATALAVAVPDGIGVAEVEAALRPIAGELGLGLWVGPATPKAAAGPLSRSVVSVYGADRPGIVHGMAVALAAQGANIIDLSARLVGDPPIYILGIEIEQPIDADATALERALARVASAQGVELAIEVDDD
;
A
#
# COMPACT_ATOMS: atom_id res chain seq x y z
N MET A 1 -22.20 -3.19 11.42
CA MET A 1 -21.70 -2.93 10.05
C MET A 1 -20.51 -3.85 9.81
N ASN A 2 -20.40 -4.43 8.64
CA ASN A 2 -19.28 -5.30 8.26
C ASN A 2 -18.26 -4.50 7.47
N GLU A 3 -16.99 -4.71 7.75
CA GLU A 3 -15.88 -4.12 6.96
C GLU A 3 -15.37 -5.13 5.95
N ILE A 4 -15.28 -4.71 4.69
CA ILE A 4 -14.88 -5.55 3.56
C ILE A 4 -13.77 -4.83 2.79
N VAL A 5 -12.75 -5.58 2.40
CA VAL A 5 -11.69 -5.09 1.51
C VAL A 5 -11.96 -5.55 0.10
N VAL A 6 -11.89 -4.61 -0.83
CA VAL A 6 -12.01 -4.82 -2.27
C VAL A 6 -10.71 -4.41 -2.92
N THR A 7 -10.13 -5.28 -3.76
CA THR A 7 -9.03 -4.90 -4.64
C THR A 7 -9.40 -5.14 -6.09
N ALA A 8 -9.05 -4.20 -6.95
CA ALA A 8 -9.27 -4.32 -8.38
C ALA A 8 -8.02 -3.88 -9.15
N VAL A 9 -7.69 -4.62 -10.22
CA VAL A 9 -6.54 -4.32 -11.08
C VAL A 9 -6.88 -4.61 -12.54
N GLY A 10 -6.45 -3.73 -13.46
CA GLY A 10 -6.65 -3.93 -14.90
C GLY A 10 -6.07 -2.80 -15.74
N ALA A 11 -6.36 -2.81 -17.04
CA ALA A 11 -5.95 -1.72 -17.91
C ALA A 11 -6.65 -0.41 -17.50
N ASP A 12 -5.88 0.70 -17.45
CA ASP A 12 -6.42 1.99 -17.06
C ASP A 12 -7.39 2.54 -18.12
N ARG A 13 -8.52 3.07 -17.66
CA ARG A 13 -9.47 3.84 -18.46
C ARG A 13 -10.36 4.73 -17.59
N PRO A 14 -10.88 5.83 -18.15
CA PRO A 14 -11.85 6.67 -17.45
C PRO A 14 -13.07 5.88 -17.01
N GLY A 15 -13.59 6.17 -15.81
CA GLY A 15 -14.82 5.60 -15.30
C GLY A 15 -14.68 4.39 -14.39
N ILE A 16 -13.50 3.76 -14.26
CA ILE A 16 -13.30 2.60 -13.39
C ILE A 16 -13.73 2.91 -11.94
N VAL A 17 -13.22 3.99 -11.36
CA VAL A 17 -13.56 4.36 -9.98
C VAL A 17 -15.05 4.65 -9.84
N ALA A 18 -15.65 5.39 -10.79
CA ALA A 18 -17.08 5.71 -10.76
C ALA A 18 -17.96 4.46 -10.83
N ALA A 19 -17.59 3.48 -11.66
CA ALA A 19 -18.35 2.24 -11.80
C ALA A 19 -18.27 1.38 -10.51
N ILE A 20 -17.06 1.21 -9.95
CA ILE A 20 -16.86 0.46 -8.71
C ILE A 20 -17.61 1.12 -7.55
N THR A 21 -17.43 2.44 -7.36
CA THR A 21 -18.06 3.16 -6.25
C THR A 21 -19.58 3.26 -6.41
N GLY A 22 -20.08 3.35 -7.65
CA GLY A 22 -21.51 3.30 -7.94
C GLY A 22 -22.17 1.99 -7.51
N ALA A 23 -21.56 0.85 -7.86
CA ALA A 23 -22.06 -0.45 -7.43
C ALA A 23 -22.02 -0.67 -5.93
N LEU A 24 -20.97 -0.18 -5.27
CA LEU A 24 -20.90 -0.22 -3.81
C LEU A 24 -21.98 0.65 -3.16
N LEU A 25 -22.24 1.83 -3.72
CA LEU A 25 -23.31 2.72 -3.24
C LEU A 25 -24.70 2.08 -3.37
N GLU A 26 -24.99 1.36 -4.45
CA GLU A 26 -26.28 0.68 -4.67
C GLU A 26 -26.60 -0.36 -3.59
N ILE A 27 -25.58 -0.99 -3.00
CA ILE A 27 -25.75 -1.94 -1.88
C ILE A 27 -25.59 -1.27 -0.51
N GLY A 28 -25.53 0.07 -0.46
CA GLY A 28 -25.39 0.84 0.79
C GLY A 28 -23.97 0.84 1.36
N GLY A 29 -22.98 0.51 0.56
CA GLY A 29 -21.57 0.55 0.97
C GLY A 29 -21.04 1.98 1.11
N ASN A 30 -20.25 2.22 2.14
CA ASN A 30 -19.51 3.47 2.37
C ASN A 30 -18.01 3.22 2.33
N LEU A 31 -17.29 4.04 1.57
CA LEU A 31 -15.83 3.96 1.48
C LEU A 31 -15.21 4.65 2.70
N GLU A 32 -14.41 3.92 3.46
CA GLU A 32 -13.70 4.44 4.63
C GLU A 32 -12.23 4.73 4.32
N GLU A 33 -11.59 3.85 3.54
CA GLU A 33 -10.21 4.05 3.10
C GLU A 33 -10.05 3.64 1.65
N THR A 34 -9.24 4.38 0.91
CA THR A 34 -9.01 4.12 -0.52
C THR A 34 -7.56 4.41 -0.89
N ARG A 35 -6.94 3.44 -1.56
CA ARG A 35 -5.65 3.59 -2.22
C ARG A 35 -5.80 3.23 -3.69
N ALA A 36 -5.29 4.07 -4.58
CA ALA A 36 -5.27 3.80 -6.02
C ALA A 36 -3.95 4.24 -6.63
N ALA A 37 -3.48 3.48 -7.60
CA ALA A 37 -2.24 3.76 -8.30
C ALA A 37 -2.39 3.47 -9.80
N LEU A 38 -1.72 4.29 -10.60
CA LEU A 38 -1.54 4.08 -12.03
C LEU A 38 -0.09 3.73 -12.31
N LEU A 39 0.16 2.51 -12.77
CA LEU A 39 1.50 1.99 -13.03
C LEU A 39 1.60 1.52 -14.48
N ARG A 40 2.30 2.30 -15.33
CA ARG A 40 2.54 1.95 -16.74
C ARG A 40 1.28 1.53 -17.51
N GLY A 41 0.17 2.26 -17.34
CA GLY A 41 -1.11 1.99 -17.99
C GLY A 41 -1.96 0.91 -17.31
N SER A 42 -1.53 0.39 -16.16
CA SER A 42 -2.32 -0.48 -15.30
C SER A 42 -2.86 0.30 -14.11
N PHE A 43 -4.15 0.29 -13.92
CA PHE A 43 -4.83 0.81 -12.74
C PHE A 43 -4.92 -0.27 -11.68
N ALA A 44 -4.61 0.08 -10.43
CA ALA A 44 -4.80 -0.80 -9.26
C ALA A 44 -5.44 0.00 -8.13
N THR A 45 -6.39 -0.61 -7.41
CA THR A 45 -7.00 0.02 -6.24
C THR A 45 -7.27 -0.98 -5.13
N ALA A 46 -7.17 -0.50 -3.89
CA ALA A 46 -7.64 -1.19 -2.70
C ALA A 46 -8.59 -0.26 -1.95
N LEU A 47 -9.73 -0.77 -1.53
CA LEU A 47 -10.82 -0.05 -0.89
C LEU A 47 -11.20 -0.77 0.40
N ALA A 48 -11.31 -0.05 1.50
CA ALA A 48 -12.00 -0.50 2.71
C ALA A 48 -13.43 0.04 2.69
N VAL A 49 -14.39 -0.85 2.77
CA VAL A 49 -15.81 -0.55 2.59
C VAL A 49 -16.59 -1.02 3.80
N ALA A 50 -17.29 -0.11 4.47
CA ALA A 50 -18.30 -0.44 5.46
C ALA A 50 -19.63 -0.74 4.76
N VAL A 51 -20.23 -1.88 5.06
CA VAL A 51 -21.52 -2.28 4.50
C VAL A 51 -22.55 -2.52 5.60
N PRO A 52 -23.86 -2.38 5.28
CA PRO A 52 -24.95 -2.65 6.23
C PRO A 52 -24.92 -4.08 6.77
N ASP A 53 -25.53 -4.27 7.94
CA ASP A 53 -25.75 -5.62 8.48
C ASP A 53 -26.59 -6.46 7.50
N GLY A 54 -26.16 -7.71 7.28
CA GLY A 54 -26.76 -8.61 6.30
C GLY A 54 -26.08 -8.59 4.92
N ILE A 55 -25.24 -7.60 4.64
CA ILE A 55 -24.38 -7.58 3.46
C ILE A 55 -23.01 -8.15 3.87
N GLY A 56 -22.52 -9.12 3.11
CA GLY A 56 -21.23 -9.76 3.33
C GLY A 56 -20.36 -9.75 2.07
N VAL A 57 -19.27 -10.51 2.13
CA VAL A 57 -18.31 -10.63 1.01
C VAL A 57 -19.01 -11.09 -0.28
N ALA A 58 -19.94 -12.06 -0.17
CA ALA A 58 -20.63 -12.65 -1.33
C ALA A 58 -21.51 -11.61 -2.06
N GLU A 59 -22.22 -10.77 -1.31
CA GLU A 59 -23.10 -9.73 -1.86
C GLU A 59 -22.26 -8.63 -2.52
N VAL A 60 -21.17 -8.20 -1.89
CA VAL A 60 -20.24 -7.21 -2.45
C VAL A 60 -19.58 -7.75 -3.72
N GLU A 61 -19.13 -9.00 -3.70
CA GLU A 61 -18.53 -9.64 -4.89
C GLU A 61 -19.56 -9.77 -6.02
N ALA A 62 -20.80 -10.15 -5.71
CA ALA A 62 -21.87 -10.25 -6.69
C ALA A 62 -22.22 -8.90 -7.34
N ALA A 63 -22.20 -7.80 -6.58
CA ALA A 63 -22.43 -6.46 -7.09
C ALA A 63 -21.29 -5.99 -8.01
N LEU A 64 -20.05 -6.31 -7.69
CA LEU A 64 -18.88 -5.84 -8.44
C LEU A 64 -18.49 -6.74 -9.62
N ARG A 65 -18.81 -8.01 -9.60
CA ARG A 65 -18.42 -8.99 -10.65
C ARG A 65 -18.86 -8.60 -12.08
N PRO A 66 -20.10 -8.11 -12.34
CA PRO A 66 -20.49 -7.66 -13.67
C PRO A 66 -19.62 -6.51 -14.18
N ILE A 67 -19.35 -5.53 -13.31
CA ILE A 67 -18.54 -4.36 -13.60
C ILE A 67 -17.09 -4.75 -13.87
N ALA A 68 -16.52 -5.61 -13.03
CA ALA A 68 -15.18 -6.12 -13.25
C ALA A 68 -15.06 -6.86 -14.59
N GLY A 69 -16.06 -7.66 -14.96
CA GLY A 69 -16.12 -8.35 -16.26
C GLY A 69 -16.19 -7.39 -17.45
N GLU A 70 -17.06 -6.37 -17.40
CA GLU A 70 -17.19 -5.36 -18.44
C GLU A 70 -15.92 -4.51 -18.59
N LEU A 71 -15.31 -4.15 -17.48
CA LEU A 71 -14.11 -3.34 -17.42
C LEU A 71 -12.81 -4.14 -17.61
N GLY A 72 -12.87 -5.47 -17.66
CA GLY A 72 -11.69 -6.33 -17.76
C GLY A 72 -10.77 -6.24 -16.55
N LEU A 73 -11.35 -6.10 -15.35
CA LEU A 73 -10.60 -6.00 -14.10
C LEU A 73 -10.50 -7.36 -13.42
N GLY A 74 -9.31 -7.67 -12.90
CA GLY A 74 -9.15 -8.68 -11.86
C GLY A 74 -9.71 -8.14 -10.55
N LEU A 75 -10.60 -8.88 -9.90
CA LEU A 75 -11.28 -8.49 -8.66
C LEU A 75 -10.97 -9.50 -7.56
N TRP A 76 -10.69 -8.98 -6.36
CA TRP A 76 -10.68 -9.75 -5.12
C TRP A 76 -11.54 -9.02 -4.07
N VAL A 77 -12.35 -9.78 -3.36
CA VAL A 77 -13.20 -9.28 -2.26
C VAL A 77 -13.02 -10.19 -1.05
N GLY A 78 -12.78 -9.63 0.10
CA GLY A 78 -12.60 -10.39 1.33
C GLY A 78 -12.93 -9.58 2.58
N PRO A 79 -13.02 -10.25 3.75
CA PRO A 79 -13.26 -9.55 5.00
C PRO A 79 -12.06 -8.66 5.33
N ALA A 80 -12.32 -7.49 5.93
CA ALA A 80 -11.26 -6.71 6.55
C ALA A 80 -10.66 -7.52 7.71
N THR A 81 -9.34 -7.54 7.80
CA THR A 81 -8.67 -8.13 8.94
C THR A 81 -8.51 -7.03 9.99
N PRO A 82 -9.13 -7.18 11.17
CA PRO A 82 -8.95 -6.21 12.24
C PRO A 82 -7.45 -6.04 12.53
N LYS A 83 -6.97 -4.80 12.55
CA LYS A 83 -5.60 -4.54 13.00
C LYS A 83 -5.49 -5.07 14.43
N ALA A 84 -4.61 -6.04 14.65
CA ALA A 84 -4.35 -6.54 16.01
C ALA A 84 -4.06 -5.32 16.89
N ALA A 85 -4.58 -5.32 18.13
CA ALA A 85 -4.31 -4.26 19.08
C ALA A 85 -2.80 -4.26 19.38
N ALA A 86 -2.06 -3.56 18.55
CA ALA A 86 -0.67 -3.25 18.79
C ALA A 86 -0.60 -2.17 19.87
N GLY A 87 0.44 -2.20 20.70
CA GLY A 87 0.75 -1.08 21.58
C GLY A 87 0.97 0.21 20.79
N PRO A 88 1.39 1.29 21.43
CA PRO A 88 1.71 2.54 20.75
C PRO A 88 2.73 2.29 19.63
N LEU A 89 2.44 2.83 18.44
CA LEU A 89 3.30 2.71 17.26
C LEU A 89 3.90 4.07 16.93
N SER A 90 5.12 4.09 16.45
CA SER A 90 5.72 5.24 15.79
C SER A 90 5.74 5.02 14.29
N ARG A 91 5.62 6.10 13.53
CA ARG A 91 5.72 6.12 12.07
C ARG A 91 7.00 6.80 11.64
N SER A 92 7.57 6.33 10.56
CA SER A 92 8.74 6.95 9.96
C SER A 92 8.70 6.80 8.45
N VAL A 93 9.32 7.74 7.75
CA VAL A 93 9.53 7.70 6.31
C VAL A 93 11.00 7.39 6.03
N VAL A 94 11.24 6.31 5.33
CA VAL A 94 12.57 5.92 4.84
C VAL A 94 12.67 6.32 3.38
N SER A 95 13.56 7.25 3.07
CA SER A 95 13.82 7.74 1.72
C SER A 95 15.17 7.25 1.21
N VAL A 96 15.20 6.71 -0.01
CA VAL A 96 16.42 6.20 -0.65
C VAL A 96 16.60 6.85 -2.01
N TYR A 97 17.82 7.32 -2.28
CA TYR A 97 18.17 8.04 -3.51
C TYR A 97 19.44 7.46 -4.13
N GLY A 98 19.48 7.29 -5.44
CA GLY A 98 20.71 6.89 -6.13
C GLY A 98 20.48 6.30 -7.50
N ALA A 99 21.48 5.55 -8.00
CA ALA A 99 21.35 4.82 -9.24
C ALA A 99 20.42 3.61 -9.06
N ASP A 100 19.53 3.37 -10.03
CA ASP A 100 18.68 2.19 -10.04
C ASP A 100 19.52 0.91 -10.13
N ARG A 101 19.31 0.00 -9.20
CA ARG A 101 19.99 -1.30 -9.13
C ARG A 101 19.05 -2.39 -8.65
N PRO A 102 19.14 -3.60 -9.20
CA PRO A 102 18.41 -4.74 -8.68
C PRO A 102 18.75 -5.00 -7.19
N GLY A 103 17.73 -5.20 -6.39
CA GLY A 103 17.86 -5.60 -4.99
C GLY A 103 17.74 -4.47 -3.96
N ILE A 104 17.66 -3.20 -4.34
CA ILE A 104 17.47 -2.08 -3.38
C ILE A 104 16.22 -2.30 -2.53
N VAL A 105 15.05 -2.44 -3.16
CA VAL A 105 13.77 -2.63 -2.44
C VAL A 105 13.81 -3.90 -1.58
N HIS A 106 14.31 -5.01 -2.13
CA HIS A 106 14.41 -6.27 -1.39
C HIS A 106 15.30 -6.14 -0.15
N GLY A 107 16.49 -5.54 -0.31
CA GLY A 107 17.42 -5.34 0.80
C GLY A 107 16.82 -4.47 1.92
N MET A 108 16.15 -3.36 1.56
CA MET A 108 15.47 -2.51 2.53
C MET A 108 14.34 -3.26 3.23
N ALA A 109 13.48 -3.97 2.49
CA ALA A 109 12.37 -4.73 3.06
C ALA A 109 12.85 -5.84 4.02
N VAL A 110 13.93 -6.57 3.68
CA VAL A 110 14.53 -7.58 4.58
C VAL A 110 15.08 -6.94 5.84
N ALA A 111 15.78 -5.79 5.72
CA ALA A 111 16.32 -5.09 6.88
C ALA A 111 15.20 -4.56 7.80
N LEU A 112 14.13 -3.99 7.25
CA LEU A 112 12.95 -3.53 7.98
C LEU A 112 12.28 -4.69 8.73
N ALA A 113 12.00 -5.78 8.03
CA ALA A 113 11.36 -6.97 8.62
C ALA A 113 12.19 -7.57 9.76
N ALA A 114 13.53 -7.61 9.63
CA ALA A 114 14.43 -8.11 10.66
C ALA A 114 14.42 -7.24 11.95
N GLN A 115 14.01 -5.97 11.85
CA GLN A 115 13.84 -5.06 12.98
C GLN A 115 12.39 -4.98 13.47
N GLY A 116 11.48 -5.79 12.92
CA GLY A 116 10.06 -5.77 13.28
C GLY A 116 9.29 -4.56 12.78
N ALA A 117 9.85 -3.77 11.86
CA ALA A 117 9.17 -2.65 11.23
C ALA A 117 8.24 -3.16 10.11
N ASN A 118 6.98 -2.70 10.13
CA ASN A 118 5.99 -3.02 9.12
C ASN A 118 5.96 -1.91 8.05
N ILE A 119 5.97 -2.30 6.78
CA ILE A 119 5.81 -1.37 5.66
C ILE A 119 4.31 -1.11 5.46
N ILE A 120 3.89 0.16 5.52
CA ILE A 120 2.50 0.58 5.35
C ILE A 120 2.25 1.27 4.01
N ASP A 121 3.28 1.87 3.42
CA ASP A 121 3.27 2.38 2.05
C ASP A 121 4.65 2.25 1.41
N LEU A 122 4.69 2.05 0.09
CA LEU A 122 5.93 1.96 -0.67
C LEU A 122 5.73 2.53 -2.07
N SER A 123 6.55 3.51 -2.43
CA SER A 123 6.58 4.08 -3.77
C SER A 123 8.01 4.15 -4.30
N ALA A 124 8.17 3.80 -5.57
CA ALA A 124 9.47 3.90 -6.25
C ALA A 124 9.31 4.49 -7.64
N ARG A 125 10.23 5.37 -8.05
CA ARG A 125 10.21 6.00 -9.36
C ARG A 125 11.59 6.40 -9.83
N LEU A 126 11.77 6.47 -11.15
CA LEU A 126 12.91 7.11 -11.81
C LEU A 126 12.52 8.55 -12.17
N VAL A 127 13.37 9.51 -11.84
CA VAL A 127 13.12 10.94 -12.05
C VAL A 127 14.37 11.60 -12.65
N GLY A 128 14.18 12.50 -13.60
CA GLY A 128 15.25 13.33 -14.14
C GLY A 128 15.98 12.72 -15.34
N ASP A 129 16.96 13.47 -15.85
CA ASP A 129 17.90 13.09 -16.90
C ASP A 129 19.28 13.66 -16.54
N PRO A 130 20.27 12.84 -16.12
CA PRO A 130 20.19 11.37 -15.98
C PRO A 130 19.20 10.92 -14.90
N PRO A 131 18.61 9.71 -15.04
CA PRO A 131 17.58 9.25 -14.13
C PRO A 131 18.15 8.92 -12.75
N ILE A 132 17.48 9.42 -11.71
CA ILE A 132 17.74 9.09 -10.32
C ILE A 132 16.59 8.23 -9.82
N TYR A 133 16.90 7.11 -9.18
CA TYR A 133 15.94 6.27 -8.48
C TYR A 133 15.59 6.89 -7.14
N ILE A 134 14.30 7.08 -6.90
CA ILE A 134 13.76 7.56 -5.64
C ILE A 134 12.83 6.48 -5.09
N LEU A 135 13.11 6.00 -3.88
CA LEU A 135 12.27 5.05 -3.15
C LEU A 135 11.84 5.71 -1.84
N GLY A 136 10.54 5.78 -1.62
CA GLY A 136 9.93 6.16 -0.34
C GLY A 136 9.25 4.95 0.28
N ILE A 137 9.49 4.71 1.55
CA ILE A 137 8.88 3.64 2.33
C ILE A 137 8.34 4.24 3.63
N GLU A 138 7.02 4.18 3.82
CA GLU A 138 6.41 4.50 5.11
C GLU A 138 6.36 3.24 5.97
N ILE A 139 6.79 3.35 7.21
CA ILE A 139 6.86 2.24 8.15
C ILE A 139 6.14 2.54 9.45
N GLU A 140 5.64 1.49 10.08
CA GLU A 140 5.19 1.48 11.47
C GLU A 140 6.05 0.51 12.28
N GLN A 141 6.41 0.89 13.50
CA GLN A 141 7.10 0.03 14.45
C GLN A 141 6.63 0.34 15.88
N PRO A 142 6.82 -0.59 16.86
CA PRO A 142 6.58 -0.28 18.26
C PRO A 142 7.36 0.95 18.71
N ILE A 143 6.75 1.81 19.54
CA ILE A 143 7.39 3.07 19.98
C ILE A 143 8.65 2.82 20.81
N ASP A 144 8.79 1.65 21.43
CA ASP A 144 9.94 1.18 22.19
C ASP A 144 10.98 0.40 21.35
N ALA A 145 10.80 0.32 20.03
CA ALA A 145 11.76 -0.32 19.13
C ALA A 145 13.09 0.44 19.10
N ASP A 146 14.20 -0.29 18.91
CA ASP A 146 15.54 0.30 18.79
C ASP A 146 15.73 1.01 17.43
N ALA A 147 15.40 2.31 17.39
CA ALA A 147 15.59 3.13 16.20
C ALA A 147 17.03 3.14 15.70
N THR A 148 18.02 3.10 16.60
CA THR A 148 19.45 3.06 16.24
C THR A 148 19.83 1.74 15.56
N ALA A 149 19.26 0.62 15.98
CA ALA A 149 19.47 -0.66 15.33
C ALA A 149 18.85 -0.68 13.91
N LEU A 150 17.66 -0.10 13.76
CA LEU A 150 17.00 0.08 12.47
C LEU A 150 17.85 0.93 11.52
N GLU A 151 18.27 2.13 11.96
CA GLU A 151 19.13 3.02 11.15
C GLU A 151 20.40 2.31 10.69
N ARG A 152 21.10 1.62 11.60
CA ARG A 152 22.31 0.86 11.26
C ARG A 152 22.05 -0.27 10.27
N ALA A 153 20.91 -0.95 10.37
CA ALA A 153 20.55 -2.01 9.45
C ALA A 153 20.31 -1.47 8.04
N LEU A 154 19.55 -0.38 7.92
CA LEU A 154 19.25 0.28 6.64
C LEU A 154 20.49 0.94 6.02
N ALA A 155 21.34 1.58 6.83
CA ALA A 155 22.60 2.17 6.37
C ALA A 155 23.57 1.14 5.77
N ARG A 156 23.61 -0.08 6.31
CA ARG A 156 24.41 -1.17 5.72
C ARG A 156 23.90 -1.55 4.34
N VAL A 157 22.57 -1.64 4.16
CA VAL A 157 21.98 -1.92 2.85
C VAL A 157 22.27 -0.78 1.88
N ALA A 158 22.05 0.47 2.31
CA ALA A 158 22.32 1.65 1.48
C ALA A 158 23.78 1.69 1.01
N SER A 159 24.72 1.47 1.92
CA SER A 159 26.16 1.39 1.59
C SER A 159 26.48 0.28 0.61
N ALA A 160 25.95 -0.93 0.81
CA ALA A 160 26.16 -2.07 -0.08
C ALA A 160 25.57 -1.83 -1.49
N GLN A 161 24.47 -1.11 -1.59
CA GLN A 161 23.80 -0.76 -2.83
C GLN A 161 24.35 0.54 -3.47
N GLY A 162 25.17 1.32 -2.75
CA GLY A 162 25.70 2.60 -3.20
C GLY A 162 24.61 3.65 -3.41
N VAL A 163 23.66 3.71 -2.49
CA VAL A 163 22.55 4.68 -2.47
C VAL A 163 22.60 5.53 -1.20
N GLU A 164 22.00 6.71 -1.24
CA GLU A 164 21.81 7.59 -0.10
C GLU A 164 20.53 7.21 0.65
N LEU A 165 20.54 7.39 1.97
CA LEU A 165 19.45 7.08 2.88
C LEU A 165 19.13 8.29 3.75
N ALA A 166 17.84 8.59 3.89
CA ALA A 166 17.31 9.50 4.91
C ALA A 166 16.17 8.81 5.66
N ILE A 167 16.05 9.05 6.96
CA ILE A 167 14.95 8.56 7.79
C ILE A 167 14.38 9.75 8.55
N GLU A 168 13.09 9.97 8.41
CA GLU A 168 12.35 11.03 9.08
C GLU A 168 11.28 10.38 9.96
N VAL A 169 11.25 10.73 11.24
CA VAL A 169 10.19 10.30 12.16
C VAL A 169 8.98 11.21 11.95
N ASP A 170 7.81 10.61 11.82
CA ASP A 170 6.55 11.34 11.75
C ASP A 170 6.09 11.62 13.19
N ASP A 171 6.15 12.89 13.60
CA ASP A 171 5.83 13.36 14.96
C ASP A 171 4.33 13.68 15.15
N ASP A 172 3.41 13.13 14.31
CA ASP A 172 1.96 13.33 14.42
C ASP A 172 1.25 12.42 15.44
#